data_cc75e4c81f67da88d7b511b06f8efb45
#
_entry.id   cc75e4c81f67da88d7b511b06f8efb45
#
_cell.length_a   1.000
_cell.length_b   1.000
_cell.length_c   1.000
_cell.angle_alpha   90.00
_cell.angle_beta   90.00
_cell.angle_gamma   90.00
#
_symmetry.space_group_name_H-M   'P 1'
#
loop_
_entity.id
_entity.type
_entity.pdbx_description
1 polymer ?
#
loop_
_entity_poly.entity_id
_entity_poly.type
_entity_poly.pdbx_seq_one_letter_code
_entity_poly.pdbx_strand_id
1 'polypeptide(L)'
;MSRDHDGTAGLVVSGGGTVIVASDELRSQADALMRLSGDLDEVRRLVSAVSHRYGQAWLVALDAPVSAVAADRAAAAALDLIVGCRGEAERVSWMLRTAMHGYGVAEAFSTRLSQQLAARLGHAVGTLLPLAVLLALPVLGGAVVAVALGTLAPGESPGEVLRGVAEWAREHNEVLSDPITVALVRGAMHSSDDVLGGALQLPAELLTLLGDEGAGLTNLSTAATLVVLLGRTAGVLRESGVAVTQSTAAPATAPRSLAGRAARIPRPSAGTGEQIRIDRYSTPGQPDRFEVYVAGTIDFGVVSDEEPWDMTSNITGIAGMPAASPAAVMEAMAQAGITATSPVVLTGYSQGGLVAAVVASSGNYNTQALVTFGAPSGPVQIPSGIPVLAVRHTDDIVPALGGYDTSTQALVVERELFAGVPVPSEEAFPAHQLRHYRETASLIDAAQSPELRATLRHLDEFAGQGAGPAASASMNSARTTVESTTYRARRVG
;
A
#
# COMPACT_ATOMS: atom_id res chain seq x y z
N MET A 1 7.61 -0.61 38.84
CA MET A 1 7.95 -0.72 37.41
C MET A 1 7.51 -2.10 36.99
N SER A 2 6.28 -2.24 36.58
CA SER A 2 5.70 -3.48 36.05
C SER A 2 5.63 -3.32 34.52
N ARG A 3 6.35 -4.13 33.79
CA ARG A 3 6.16 -4.29 32.34
C ARG A 3 5.00 -5.25 32.22
N ASP A 4 3.81 -4.72 31.97
CA ASP A 4 2.69 -5.53 31.54
C ASP A 4 3.00 -6.06 30.13
N HIS A 5 3.35 -7.34 30.06
CA HIS A 5 3.39 -8.11 28.84
C HIS A 5 1.94 -8.42 28.45
N ASP A 6 1.23 -7.43 27.94
CA ASP A 6 -0.02 -7.65 27.24
C ASP A 6 0.31 -8.27 25.86
N GLY A 7 -0.35 -9.37 25.49
CA GLY A 7 -0.01 -10.22 24.35
C GLY A 7 -0.20 -9.59 22.95
N THR A 8 -0.10 -8.25 22.86
CA THR A 8 -0.17 -7.44 21.63
C THR A 8 1.20 -6.99 21.14
N ALA A 9 2.27 -7.71 21.52
CA ALA A 9 3.65 -7.34 21.19
C ALA A 9 3.80 -6.97 19.71
N GLY A 10 3.93 -5.67 19.42
CA GLY A 10 4.24 -5.12 18.10
C GLY A 10 3.06 -4.75 17.20
N LEU A 11 1.80 -4.79 17.66
CA LEU A 11 0.66 -4.28 16.89
C LEU A 11 0.38 -2.81 17.22
N VAL A 12 0.25 -1.99 16.18
CA VAL A 12 -0.25 -0.61 16.25
C VAL A 12 -1.62 -0.56 15.58
N VAL A 13 -2.62 -0.04 16.27
CA VAL A 13 -4.00 0.08 15.76
C VAL A 13 -4.33 1.56 15.62
N SER A 14 -4.77 1.97 14.43
CA SER A 14 -5.17 3.36 14.15
C SER A 14 -6.46 3.41 13.30
N GLY A 15 -7.19 4.52 13.36
CA GLY A 15 -8.44 4.71 12.61
C GLY A 15 -9.70 4.27 13.37
N GLY A 16 -10.80 4.04 12.66
CA GLY A 16 -12.09 3.64 13.27
C GLY A 16 -12.81 4.76 14.02
N GLY A 17 -12.45 6.03 13.81
CA GLY A 17 -13.10 7.19 14.44
C GLY A 17 -12.59 7.52 15.86
N THR A 18 -11.70 6.71 16.42
CA THR A 18 -10.99 6.99 17.67
C THR A 18 -9.51 6.67 17.50
N VAL A 19 -8.67 7.72 17.47
CA VAL A 19 -7.22 7.57 17.40
C VAL A 19 -6.70 7.23 18.79
N ILE A 20 -6.44 5.95 19.04
CA ILE A 20 -5.51 5.55 20.10
C ILE A 20 -4.11 5.55 19.48
N VAL A 21 -3.55 6.74 19.34
CA VAL A 21 -2.13 6.88 19.06
C VAL A 21 -1.43 6.58 20.38
N ALA A 22 -0.63 5.52 20.42
CA ALA A 22 0.27 5.31 21.53
C ALA A 22 1.17 6.55 21.64
N SER A 23 1.01 7.33 22.70
CA SER A 23 1.80 8.56 22.95
C SER A 23 3.32 8.31 22.88
N ASP A 24 3.73 7.06 23.08
CA ASP A 24 5.11 6.62 23.01
C ASP A 24 5.62 6.52 21.57
N GLU A 25 4.77 6.13 20.61
CA GLU A 25 5.13 6.08 19.19
C GLU A 25 5.32 7.48 18.62
N LEU A 26 4.39 8.42 18.88
CA LEU A 26 4.55 9.83 18.47
C LEU A 26 5.80 10.45 19.09
N ARG A 27 6.12 10.08 20.35
CA ARG A 27 7.34 10.53 21.01
C ARG A 27 8.57 9.96 20.31
N SER A 28 8.55 8.67 19.97
CA SER A 28 9.63 8.01 19.24
C SER A 28 9.89 8.64 17.89
N GLN A 29 8.82 8.94 17.13
CA GLN A 29 8.91 9.61 15.84
C GLN A 29 9.41 11.07 15.98
N ALA A 30 8.92 11.82 16.96
CA ALA A 30 9.41 13.17 17.23
C ALA A 30 10.90 13.17 17.59
N ASP A 31 11.35 12.19 18.36
CA ASP A 31 12.74 12.03 18.75
C ASP A 31 13.62 11.57 17.56
N ALA A 32 13.09 10.74 16.65
CA ALA A 32 13.76 10.36 15.42
C ALA A 32 13.97 11.57 14.49
N LEU A 33 12.96 12.43 14.34
CA LEU A 33 13.07 13.68 13.58
C LEU A 33 14.09 14.64 14.18
N MET A 34 14.20 14.71 15.49
CA MET A 34 15.24 15.51 16.14
C MET A 34 16.65 14.95 15.93
N ARG A 35 16.80 13.61 15.90
CA ARG A 35 18.07 12.99 15.51
C ARG A 35 18.42 13.31 14.07
N LEU A 36 17.48 13.16 13.14
CA LEU A 36 17.65 13.54 11.74
C LEU A 36 18.08 15.00 11.57
N SER A 37 17.48 15.92 12.33
CA SER A 37 17.91 17.34 12.34
C SER A 37 19.38 17.48 12.77
N GLY A 38 19.84 16.71 13.78
CA GLY A 38 21.22 16.67 14.21
C GLY A 38 22.17 16.13 13.15
N ASP A 39 21.79 15.05 12.49
CA ASP A 39 22.58 14.43 11.41
C ASP A 39 22.69 15.37 10.19
N LEU A 40 21.59 16.05 9.83
CA LEU A 40 21.59 17.07 8.76
C LEU A 40 22.49 18.26 9.12
N ASP A 41 22.57 18.67 10.38
CA ASP A 41 23.51 19.72 10.80
C ASP A 41 24.97 19.28 10.70
N GLU A 42 25.27 18.01 10.94
CA GLU A 42 26.59 17.44 10.72
C GLU A 42 26.94 17.41 9.22
N VAL A 43 26.02 16.95 8.35
CA VAL A 43 26.21 16.97 6.90
C VAL A 43 26.41 18.41 6.41
N ARG A 44 25.63 19.37 6.91
CA ARG A 44 25.80 20.80 6.59
C ARG A 44 27.21 21.27 6.93
N ARG A 45 27.72 20.92 8.12
CA ARG A 45 29.08 21.28 8.54
C ARG A 45 30.15 20.68 7.61
N LEU A 46 29.98 19.43 7.22
CA LEU A 46 30.91 18.74 6.30
C LEU A 46 30.89 19.41 4.92
N VAL A 47 29.72 19.65 4.34
CA VAL A 47 29.58 20.31 3.04
C VAL A 47 30.18 21.73 3.09
N SER A 48 29.93 22.50 4.15
CA SER A 48 30.49 23.83 4.34
C SER A 48 32.04 23.78 4.46
N ALA A 49 32.58 22.80 5.18
CA ALA A 49 34.03 22.62 5.31
C ALA A 49 34.70 22.28 3.97
N VAL A 50 34.04 21.41 3.17
CA VAL A 50 34.50 21.08 1.82
C VAL A 50 34.47 22.30 0.93
N SER A 51 33.35 23.04 0.88
CA SER A 51 33.20 24.27 0.08
C SER A 51 34.22 25.32 0.46
N HIS A 52 34.51 25.49 1.77
CA HIS A 52 35.53 26.43 2.23
C HIS A 52 36.94 26.03 1.79
N ARG A 53 37.29 24.73 1.84
CA ARG A 53 38.59 24.23 1.36
C ARG A 53 38.74 24.40 -0.15
N TYR A 54 37.71 24.14 -0.94
CA TYR A 54 37.74 24.33 -2.39
C TYR A 54 37.74 25.83 -2.78
N GLY A 55 37.02 26.69 -2.05
CA GLY A 55 37.05 28.13 -2.24
C GLY A 55 38.44 28.77 -1.99
N GLN A 56 39.31 28.13 -1.19
CA GLN A 56 40.70 28.53 -1.00
C GLN A 56 41.63 28.04 -2.11
N ALA A 57 41.17 27.07 -2.93
CA ALA A 57 41.95 26.53 -4.06
C ALA A 57 41.75 27.36 -5.34
N TRP A 58 41.93 28.69 -5.26
CA TRP A 58 41.77 29.64 -6.37
C TRP A 58 42.59 29.27 -7.62
N LEU A 59 43.68 28.50 -7.46
CA LEU A 59 44.49 27.99 -8.57
C LEU A 59 43.69 27.01 -9.46
N VAL A 60 42.77 26.20 -8.88
CA VAL A 60 41.93 25.28 -9.64
C VAL A 60 40.84 26.06 -10.45
N ALA A 61 40.41 27.19 -9.93
CA ALA A 61 39.46 28.08 -10.64
C ALA A 61 40.08 28.76 -11.87
N LEU A 62 41.40 28.90 -11.93
CA LEU A 62 42.13 29.41 -13.11
C LEU A 62 42.16 28.42 -14.27
N ASP A 63 42.30 27.10 -13.95
CA ASP A 63 42.40 26.03 -14.95
C ASP A 63 41.02 25.60 -15.48
N ALA A 64 39.98 25.65 -14.64
CA ALA A 64 38.62 25.20 -14.99
C ALA A 64 37.52 26.12 -14.41
N PRO A 65 37.42 27.38 -14.83
CA PRO A 65 36.55 28.37 -14.19
C PRO A 65 35.05 28.02 -14.27
N VAL A 66 34.60 27.40 -15.35
CA VAL A 66 33.19 27.01 -15.54
C VAL A 66 32.82 25.90 -14.56
N SER A 67 33.69 24.90 -14.40
CA SER A 67 33.47 23.78 -13.46
C SER A 67 33.53 24.25 -12.01
N ALA A 68 34.42 25.20 -11.67
CA ALA A 68 34.50 25.75 -10.33
C ALA A 68 33.22 26.53 -9.95
N VAL A 69 32.71 27.37 -10.85
CA VAL A 69 31.44 28.10 -10.63
C VAL A 69 30.25 27.13 -10.53
N ALA A 70 30.22 26.05 -11.34
CA ALA A 70 29.19 25.04 -11.26
C ALA A 70 29.23 24.28 -9.93
N ALA A 71 30.42 23.95 -9.44
CA ALA A 71 30.61 23.28 -8.16
C ALA A 71 30.18 24.16 -6.97
N ASP A 72 30.52 25.44 -6.99
CA ASP A 72 30.11 26.40 -5.95
C ASP A 72 28.59 26.58 -5.91
N ARG A 73 27.93 26.66 -7.08
CA ARG A 73 26.45 26.73 -7.16
C ARG A 73 25.81 25.45 -6.65
N ALA A 74 26.34 24.29 -7.01
CA ALA A 74 25.81 22.99 -6.53
C ALA A 74 25.97 22.87 -5.02
N ALA A 75 27.12 23.29 -4.46
CA ALA A 75 27.35 23.29 -3.01
C ALA A 75 26.41 24.25 -2.27
N ALA A 76 26.18 25.46 -2.82
CA ALA A 76 25.24 26.41 -2.24
C ALA A 76 23.80 25.86 -2.26
N ALA A 77 23.35 25.31 -3.39
CA ALA A 77 22.02 24.70 -3.50
C ALA A 77 21.85 23.50 -2.54
N ALA A 78 22.89 22.68 -2.37
CA ALA A 78 22.88 21.58 -1.41
C ALA A 78 22.76 22.09 0.04
N LEU A 79 23.47 23.15 0.40
CA LEU A 79 23.40 23.75 1.72
C LEU A 79 22.01 24.33 2.01
N ASP A 80 21.40 25.03 1.05
CA ASP A 80 20.04 25.57 1.19
C ASP A 80 19.03 24.43 1.38
N LEU A 81 19.15 23.35 0.62
CA LEU A 81 18.29 22.17 0.74
C LEU A 81 18.43 21.52 2.14
N ILE A 82 19.66 21.32 2.61
CA ILE A 82 19.93 20.73 3.95
C ILE A 82 19.34 21.62 5.05
N VAL A 83 19.47 22.94 4.95
CA VAL A 83 18.87 23.88 5.91
C VAL A 83 17.36 23.81 5.90
N GLY A 84 16.74 23.72 4.70
CA GLY A 84 15.31 23.54 4.54
C GLY A 84 14.81 22.24 5.19
N CYS A 85 15.42 21.10 4.86
CA CYS A 85 15.06 19.79 5.43
C CYS A 85 15.23 19.74 6.95
N ARG A 86 16.29 20.35 7.48
CA ARG A 86 16.52 20.46 8.92
C ARG A 86 15.39 21.25 9.60
N GLY A 87 15.06 22.42 9.06
CA GLY A 87 13.99 23.25 9.62
C GLY A 87 12.62 22.56 9.60
N GLU A 88 12.34 21.78 8.57
CA GLU A 88 11.11 21.00 8.50
C GLU A 88 11.11 19.84 9.53
N ALA A 89 12.21 19.12 9.70
CA ALA A 89 12.33 18.06 10.71
C ALA A 89 12.11 18.61 12.13
N GLU A 90 12.69 19.76 12.46
CA GLU A 90 12.49 20.45 13.74
C GLU A 90 11.03 20.88 13.92
N ARG A 91 10.42 21.45 12.89
CA ARG A 91 9.03 21.91 12.91
C ARG A 91 8.06 20.74 13.11
N VAL A 92 8.23 19.63 12.37
CA VAL A 92 7.39 18.44 12.50
C VAL A 92 7.57 17.80 13.88
N SER A 93 8.80 17.67 14.39
CA SER A 93 9.04 17.19 15.75
C SER A 93 8.32 18.03 16.80
N TRP A 94 8.40 19.36 16.69
CA TRP A 94 7.69 20.28 17.59
C TRP A 94 6.18 20.07 17.52
N MET A 95 5.62 19.91 16.33
CA MET A 95 4.19 19.72 16.12
C MET A 95 3.71 18.37 16.67
N LEU A 96 4.46 17.28 16.47
CA LEU A 96 4.16 15.98 17.06
C LEU A 96 4.13 16.07 18.60
N ARG A 97 5.08 16.78 19.22
CA ARG A 97 5.12 17.01 20.66
C ARG A 97 3.96 17.88 21.15
N THR A 98 3.55 18.87 20.35
CA THR A 98 2.40 19.73 20.67
C THR A 98 1.09 18.94 20.52
N ALA A 99 0.97 18.08 19.51
CA ALA A 99 -0.18 17.21 19.31
C ALA A 99 -0.38 16.22 20.45
N MET A 100 0.70 15.73 21.07
CA MET A 100 0.60 14.90 22.29
C MET A 100 -0.05 15.61 23.49
N HIS A 101 -0.07 16.94 23.51
CA HIS A 101 -0.66 17.73 24.58
C HIS A 101 -2.10 18.19 24.32
N GLY A 102 -2.65 17.94 23.10
CA GLY A 102 -3.96 18.42 22.70
C GLY A 102 -4.75 17.43 21.84
N TYR A 103 -5.39 16.46 22.47
CA TYR A 103 -6.11 15.32 21.88
C TYR A 103 -7.39 15.66 21.10
N GLY A 104 -7.49 16.56 20.22
CA GLY A 104 -8.74 16.79 19.49
C GLY A 104 -8.58 17.49 18.13
N VAL A 105 -7.43 18.11 17.92
CA VAL A 105 -7.14 18.88 16.69
C VAL A 105 -6.13 18.16 15.80
N ALA A 106 -5.56 17.07 16.30
CA ALA A 106 -4.39 16.41 15.76
C ALA A 106 -4.63 15.65 14.43
N GLU A 107 -5.82 15.09 14.22
CA GLU A 107 -6.07 14.19 13.09
C GLU A 107 -6.08 14.95 11.75
N ALA A 108 -6.84 16.04 11.66
CA ALA A 108 -6.88 16.85 10.44
C ALA A 108 -5.57 17.60 10.18
N PHE A 109 -4.83 17.90 11.24
CA PHE A 109 -3.55 18.61 11.18
C PHE A 109 -2.39 17.69 10.79
N SER A 110 -2.33 16.48 11.37
CA SER A 110 -1.32 15.46 11.05
C SER A 110 -1.39 15.04 9.57
N THR A 111 -2.60 14.83 9.05
CA THR A 111 -2.81 14.44 7.65
C THR A 111 -2.35 15.54 6.69
N ARG A 112 -2.77 16.78 6.91
CA ARG A 112 -2.35 17.92 6.05
C ARG A 112 -0.86 18.19 6.10
N LEU A 113 -0.24 17.99 7.27
CA LEU A 113 1.19 18.22 7.43
C LEU A 113 2.04 17.15 6.76
N SER A 114 1.66 15.87 6.91
CA SER A 114 2.34 14.76 6.22
C SER A 114 2.23 14.89 4.70
N GLN A 115 1.09 15.35 4.20
CA GLN A 115 0.87 15.66 2.78
C GLN A 115 1.80 16.78 2.29
N GLN A 116 1.86 17.92 3.00
CA GLN A 116 2.72 19.05 2.60
C GLN A 116 4.21 18.70 2.63
N LEU A 117 4.64 17.87 3.59
CA LEU A 117 6.03 17.40 3.66
C LEU A 117 6.32 16.44 2.51
N ALA A 118 5.41 15.50 2.25
CA ALA A 118 5.52 14.54 1.15
C ALA A 118 5.56 15.24 -0.21
N ALA A 119 4.72 16.28 -0.44
CA ALA A 119 4.73 17.08 -1.66
C ALA A 119 6.07 17.75 -1.91
N ARG A 120 6.64 18.41 -0.90
CA ARG A 120 7.94 19.08 -1.03
C ARG A 120 9.10 18.10 -1.24
N LEU A 121 9.10 16.98 -0.54
CA LEU A 121 10.08 15.91 -0.75
C LEU A 121 9.89 15.26 -2.12
N GLY A 122 8.65 15.00 -2.55
CA GLY A 122 8.32 14.48 -3.87
C GLY A 122 8.82 15.39 -4.98
N HIS A 123 8.60 16.70 -4.87
CA HIS A 123 9.12 17.68 -5.84
C HIS A 123 10.66 17.74 -5.84
N ALA A 124 11.31 17.77 -4.67
CA ALA A 124 12.77 17.76 -4.58
C ALA A 124 13.36 16.46 -5.16
N VAL A 125 12.76 15.29 -4.85
CA VAL A 125 13.14 14.03 -5.46
C VAL A 125 12.88 14.07 -6.97
N GLY A 126 11.74 14.59 -7.42
CA GLY A 126 11.41 14.75 -8.84
C GLY A 126 12.41 15.61 -9.62
N THR A 127 12.88 16.72 -9.05
CA THR A 127 13.89 17.60 -9.68
C THR A 127 15.29 16.96 -9.72
N LEU A 128 15.60 16.09 -8.76
CA LEU A 128 16.85 15.32 -8.72
C LEU A 128 16.73 14.00 -9.51
N LEU A 129 15.53 13.65 -9.92
CA LEU A 129 15.13 12.36 -10.49
C LEU A 129 15.83 11.98 -11.81
N PRO A 130 16.26 12.86 -12.73
CA PRO A 130 17.01 12.42 -13.89
C PRO A 130 18.24 11.57 -13.52
N LEU A 131 18.75 11.75 -12.29
CA LEU A 131 19.86 10.97 -11.75
C LEU A 131 19.40 9.86 -10.77
N ALA A 132 18.32 10.09 -10.02
CA ALA A 132 17.80 9.17 -9.00
C ALA A 132 16.77 8.18 -9.55
N VAL A 133 16.02 8.54 -10.60
CA VAL A 133 15.11 7.62 -11.32
C VAL A 133 15.87 6.51 -12.01
N LEU A 134 17.09 6.81 -12.48
CA LEU A 134 17.97 5.77 -13.00
C LEU A 134 18.44 4.79 -11.89
N LEU A 135 18.38 5.18 -10.63
CA LEU A 135 18.92 4.41 -9.49
C LEU A 135 17.86 3.84 -8.53
N ALA A 136 16.65 4.43 -8.46
CA ALA A 136 15.64 4.07 -7.43
C ALA A 136 14.29 3.58 -7.96
N LEU A 137 13.97 3.73 -9.24
CA LEU A 137 12.74 3.26 -9.88
C LEU A 137 12.78 1.84 -10.49
N PRO A 138 13.85 1.03 -10.35
CA PRO A 138 13.83 -0.33 -10.88
C PRO A 138 12.74 -1.20 -10.26
N VAL A 139 12.29 -0.89 -9.02
CA VAL A 139 11.63 -1.92 -8.23
C VAL A 139 10.19 -2.21 -8.62
N LEU A 140 9.36 -1.25 -8.97
CA LEU A 140 7.93 -1.54 -9.25
C LEU A 140 7.25 -0.63 -10.28
N GLY A 141 7.78 0.54 -10.56
CA GLY A 141 7.23 1.47 -11.57
C GLY A 141 8.23 1.80 -12.67
N GLY A 142 9.52 1.75 -12.38
CA GLY A 142 10.57 2.14 -13.32
C GLY A 142 10.67 1.22 -14.52
N ALA A 143 10.50 -0.10 -14.33
CA ALA A 143 10.45 -1.03 -15.45
C ALA A 143 9.23 -0.75 -16.35
N VAL A 144 8.06 -0.48 -15.74
CA VAL A 144 6.84 -0.13 -16.46
C VAL A 144 6.99 1.23 -17.15
N VAL A 145 7.54 2.22 -16.45
CA VAL A 145 7.80 3.56 -17.01
C VAL A 145 8.90 3.51 -18.07
N ALA A 146 9.98 2.76 -17.89
CA ALA A 146 11.02 2.58 -18.89
C ALA A 146 10.48 1.90 -20.16
N VAL A 147 9.66 0.87 -20.00
CA VAL A 147 8.95 0.22 -21.12
C VAL A 147 7.97 1.19 -21.77
N ALA A 148 7.17 1.93 -20.97
CA ALA A 148 6.18 2.88 -21.47
C ALA A 148 6.81 4.08 -22.19
N LEU A 149 8.00 4.54 -21.75
CA LEU A 149 8.73 5.64 -22.37
C LEU A 149 9.64 5.20 -23.52
N GLY A 150 9.69 3.90 -23.83
CA GLY A 150 10.56 3.37 -24.90
C GLY A 150 12.05 3.53 -24.60
N THR A 151 12.44 3.64 -23.32
CA THR A 151 13.83 3.82 -22.90
C THR A 151 14.56 2.49 -22.69
N LEU A 152 13.97 1.37 -23.12
CA LEU A 152 14.66 0.08 -23.16
C LEU A 152 15.86 0.17 -24.08
N ALA A 153 16.98 -0.37 -23.64
CA ALA A 153 18.14 -0.50 -24.51
C ALA A 153 17.78 -1.36 -25.74
N PRO A 154 18.34 -1.07 -26.93
CA PRO A 154 18.06 -1.85 -28.11
C PRO A 154 18.36 -3.32 -27.87
N GLY A 155 17.34 -4.17 -27.91
CA GLY A 155 17.46 -5.63 -27.72
C GLY A 155 17.00 -6.17 -26.37
N GLU A 156 16.65 -5.32 -25.38
CA GLU A 156 16.08 -5.78 -24.11
C GLU A 156 14.58 -6.09 -24.25
N SER A 157 14.16 -7.23 -23.75
CA SER A 157 12.74 -7.57 -23.64
C SER A 157 12.15 -7.11 -22.30
N PRO A 158 10.84 -6.78 -22.23
CA PRO A 158 10.18 -6.45 -20.96
C PRO A 158 10.39 -7.51 -19.86
N GLY A 159 10.45 -8.80 -20.23
CA GLY A 159 10.68 -9.90 -19.31
C GLY A 159 12.10 -9.94 -18.73
N GLU A 160 13.10 -9.46 -19.45
CA GLU A 160 14.49 -9.35 -18.97
C GLU A 160 14.61 -8.21 -17.96
N VAL A 161 13.99 -7.08 -18.23
CA VAL A 161 13.93 -5.94 -17.31
C VAL A 161 13.27 -6.35 -15.99
N LEU A 162 12.13 -7.05 -16.05
CA LEU A 162 11.43 -7.51 -14.85
C LEU A 162 12.24 -8.53 -14.04
N ARG A 163 12.99 -9.42 -14.69
CA ARG A 163 13.92 -10.32 -14.00
C ARG A 163 15.02 -9.54 -13.30
N GLY A 164 15.62 -8.57 -13.96
CA GLY A 164 16.63 -7.68 -13.36
C GLY A 164 16.09 -6.93 -12.15
N VAL A 165 14.85 -6.44 -12.20
CA VAL A 165 14.15 -5.80 -11.07
C VAL A 165 13.96 -6.79 -9.91
N ALA A 166 13.55 -8.02 -10.18
CA ALA A 166 13.35 -9.02 -9.14
C ALA A 166 14.68 -9.45 -8.47
N GLU A 167 15.75 -9.54 -9.24
CA GLU A 167 17.12 -9.82 -8.75
C GLU A 167 17.61 -8.64 -7.90
N TRP A 168 17.50 -7.43 -8.40
CA TRP A 168 17.86 -6.23 -7.66
C TRP A 168 17.07 -6.11 -6.33
N ALA A 169 15.76 -6.42 -6.35
CA ALA A 169 14.93 -6.40 -5.14
C ALA A 169 15.37 -7.44 -4.10
N ARG A 170 15.89 -8.60 -4.53
CA ARG A 170 16.47 -9.58 -3.59
C ARG A 170 17.79 -9.09 -2.99
N GLU A 171 18.64 -8.49 -3.82
CA GLU A 171 19.95 -7.94 -3.38
C GLU A 171 19.79 -6.77 -2.40
N HIS A 172 18.66 -6.02 -2.48
CA HIS A 172 18.40 -4.82 -1.68
C HIS A 172 17.18 -4.98 -0.75
N ASN A 173 16.80 -6.21 -0.44
CA ASN A 173 15.59 -6.48 0.33
C ASN A 173 15.64 -5.93 1.77
N GLU A 174 16.82 -5.78 2.37
CA GLU A 174 17.00 -5.10 3.66
C GLU A 174 16.56 -3.63 3.60
N VAL A 175 16.95 -2.92 2.52
CA VAL A 175 16.54 -1.52 2.29
C VAL A 175 15.05 -1.43 2.00
N LEU A 176 14.50 -2.38 1.23
CA LEU A 176 13.08 -2.45 0.89
C LEU A 176 12.19 -2.86 2.07
N SER A 177 12.80 -3.46 3.10
CA SER A 177 12.13 -3.83 4.36
C SER A 177 12.51 -2.90 5.51
N ASP A 178 13.16 -1.77 5.23
CA ASP A 178 13.40 -0.74 6.25
C ASP A 178 12.15 0.13 6.42
N PRO A 179 11.57 0.26 7.64
CA PRO A 179 10.35 1.04 7.88
C PRO A 179 10.45 2.51 7.44
N ILE A 180 11.64 3.12 7.51
CA ILE A 180 11.87 4.50 7.06
C ILE A 180 11.77 4.56 5.53
N THR A 181 12.41 3.62 4.83
CA THR A 181 12.32 3.51 3.37
C THR A 181 10.87 3.29 2.92
N VAL A 182 10.14 2.40 3.58
CA VAL A 182 8.71 2.13 3.31
C VAL A 182 7.86 3.39 3.53
N ALA A 183 8.10 4.14 4.61
CA ALA A 183 7.39 5.39 4.87
C ALA A 183 7.69 6.48 3.82
N LEU A 184 8.95 6.59 3.37
CA LEU A 184 9.34 7.52 2.30
C LEU A 184 8.70 7.15 0.97
N VAL A 185 8.67 5.86 0.62
CA VAL A 185 7.98 5.39 -0.59
C VAL A 185 6.50 5.69 -0.52
N ARG A 186 5.85 5.45 0.62
CA ARG A 186 4.43 5.77 0.82
C ARG A 186 4.15 7.26 0.61
N GLY A 187 4.99 8.14 1.17
CA GLY A 187 4.91 9.58 0.96
C GLY A 187 5.10 9.97 -0.50
N ALA A 188 6.12 9.43 -1.16
CA ALA A 188 6.40 9.71 -2.57
C ALA A 188 5.26 9.23 -3.51
N MET A 189 4.66 8.08 -3.20
CA MET A 189 3.52 7.57 -3.99
C MET A 189 2.26 8.40 -3.77
N HIS A 190 2.05 8.92 -2.56
CA HIS A 190 0.94 9.84 -2.28
C HIS A 190 1.08 11.16 -3.04
N SER A 191 2.32 11.68 -3.13
CA SER A 191 2.67 12.90 -3.89
C SER A 191 3.27 12.56 -5.27
N SER A 192 2.73 11.55 -5.94
CA SER A 192 3.25 11.08 -7.23
C SER A 192 3.11 12.11 -8.36
N ASP A 193 2.13 13.00 -8.28
CA ASP A 193 1.96 14.17 -9.16
C ASP A 193 3.09 15.18 -8.97
N ASP A 194 3.52 15.46 -7.73
CA ASP A 194 4.66 16.33 -7.45
C ASP A 194 5.97 15.71 -7.97
N VAL A 195 6.16 14.40 -7.80
CA VAL A 195 7.32 13.67 -8.33
C VAL A 195 7.37 13.78 -9.86
N LEU A 196 6.24 13.55 -10.54
CA LEU A 196 6.14 13.72 -11.99
C LEU A 196 6.36 15.18 -12.42
N GLY A 197 5.76 16.10 -11.70
CA GLY A 197 5.92 17.53 -11.97
C GLY A 197 7.36 18.00 -11.78
N GLY A 198 8.05 17.50 -10.75
CA GLY A 198 9.47 17.77 -10.55
C GLY A 198 10.33 17.20 -11.68
N ALA A 199 10.04 15.98 -12.14
CA ALA A 199 10.69 15.36 -13.29
C ALA A 199 10.45 16.15 -14.60
N LEU A 200 9.27 16.76 -14.76
CA LEU A 200 8.90 17.63 -15.87
C LEU A 200 9.32 19.11 -15.66
N GLN A 201 9.98 19.42 -14.55
CA GLN A 201 10.44 20.76 -14.16
C GLN A 201 9.29 21.80 -14.07
N LEU A 202 8.10 21.38 -13.64
CA LEU A 202 6.98 22.29 -13.41
C LEU A 202 7.18 23.06 -12.09
N PRO A 203 6.63 24.30 -11.99
CA PRO A 203 6.69 25.06 -10.73
C PRO A 203 5.99 24.35 -9.58
N ALA A 204 6.65 24.30 -8.41
CA ALA A 204 6.11 23.60 -7.22
C ALA A 204 4.78 24.19 -6.75
N GLU A 205 4.60 25.53 -6.87
CA GLU A 205 3.37 26.21 -6.49
C GLU A 205 2.18 25.76 -7.35
N LEU A 206 2.42 25.48 -8.64
CA LEU A 206 1.38 24.98 -9.54
C LEU A 206 0.98 23.54 -9.18
N LEU A 207 1.95 22.70 -8.84
CA LEU A 207 1.70 21.31 -8.44
C LEU A 207 0.93 21.26 -7.11
N THR A 208 1.35 22.01 -6.11
CA THR A 208 0.64 22.13 -4.82
C THR A 208 -0.79 22.67 -5.00
N LEU A 209 -1.02 23.57 -5.96
CA LEU A 209 -2.37 24.09 -6.25
C LEU A 209 -3.26 23.02 -6.92
N LEU A 210 -2.72 22.20 -7.78
CA LEU A 210 -3.45 21.18 -8.55
C LEU A 210 -3.51 19.83 -7.85
N GLY A 211 -2.56 19.55 -6.95
CA GLY A 211 -2.45 18.28 -6.21
C GLY A 211 -3.44 18.11 -5.08
N ASP A 212 -3.26 17.05 -4.31
CA ASP A 212 -4.13 16.68 -3.18
C ASP A 212 -4.17 17.74 -2.08
N GLU A 213 -3.10 18.56 -1.96
CA GLU A 213 -3.01 19.69 -1.02
C GLU A 213 -3.84 20.91 -1.43
N GLY A 214 -4.26 20.99 -2.70
CA GLY A 214 -4.99 22.12 -3.28
C GLY A 214 -6.33 21.73 -3.90
N ALA A 215 -6.40 21.71 -5.21
CA ALA A 215 -7.62 21.42 -5.96
C ALA A 215 -7.94 19.91 -6.07
N GLY A 216 -6.99 19.02 -5.74
CA GLY A 216 -7.16 17.57 -5.84
C GLY A 216 -7.36 17.07 -7.28
N LEU A 217 -6.82 17.79 -8.27
CA LEU A 217 -6.97 17.45 -9.69
C LEU A 217 -5.93 16.43 -10.16
N THR A 218 -4.80 16.34 -9.46
CA THR A 218 -3.73 15.37 -9.71
C THR A 218 -3.48 14.54 -8.46
N ASN A 219 -3.16 13.26 -8.62
CA ASN A 219 -2.89 12.31 -7.54
C ASN A 219 -2.29 11.01 -8.10
N LEU A 220 -2.08 9.99 -7.25
CA LEU A 220 -1.56 8.68 -7.65
C LEU A 220 -2.38 8.04 -8.77
N SER A 221 -3.71 8.14 -8.74
CA SER A 221 -4.57 7.59 -9.81
C SER A 221 -4.35 8.32 -11.13
N THR A 222 -4.10 9.63 -11.11
CA THR A 222 -3.75 10.42 -12.30
C THR A 222 -2.40 9.99 -12.88
N ALA A 223 -1.39 9.80 -12.02
CA ALA A 223 -0.09 9.30 -12.42
C ALA A 223 -0.19 7.89 -13.05
N ALA A 224 -0.92 6.99 -12.41
CA ALA A 224 -1.18 5.64 -12.93
C ALA A 224 -1.93 5.68 -14.28
N THR A 225 -2.89 6.58 -14.44
CA THR A 225 -3.62 6.79 -15.71
C THR A 225 -2.67 7.18 -16.84
N LEU A 226 -1.74 8.10 -16.59
CA LEU A 226 -0.72 8.48 -17.59
C LEU A 226 0.17 7.29 -17.96
N VAL A 227 0.61 6.50 -16.97
CA VAL A 227 1.40 5.29 -17.19
C VAL A 227 0.64 4.28 -18.04
N VAL A 228 -0.65 4.04 -17.77
CA VAL A 228 -1.49 3.15 -18.59
C VAL A 228 -1.63 3.66 -20.02
N LEU A 229 -1.89 4.96 -20.21
CA LEU A 229 -2.05 5.52 -21.55
C LEU A 229 -0.76 5.42 -22.36
N LEU A 230 0.38 5.78 -21.77
CA LEU A 230 1.70 5.65 -22.42
C LEU A 230 2.07 4.20 -22.69
N GLY A 231 1.83 3.30 -21.72
CA GLY A 231 2.08 1.88 -21.88
C GLY A 231 1.27 1.26 -23.01
N ARG A 232 -0.01 1.63 -23.16
CA ARG A 232 -0.87 1.19 -24.28
C ARG A 232 -0.33 1.62 -25.63
N THR A 233 0.26 2.82 -25.75
CA THR A 233 0.90 3.26 -27.00
C THR A 233 2.16 2.45 -27.29
N ALA A 234 2.89 2.01 -26.26
CA ALA A 234 4.07 1.14 -26.38
C ALA A 234 3.72 -0.35 -26.56
N GLY A 235 2.44 -0.71 -26.55
CA GLY A 235 1.99 -2.10 -26.74
C GLY A 235 1.91 -2.93 -25.46
N VAL A 236 2.12 -2.32 -24.28
CA VAL A 236 1.98 -2.95 -22.96
C VAL A 236 0.77 -2.39 -22.20
N LEU A 237 0.46 -2.94 -21.02
CA LEU A 237 -0.67 -2.52 -20.18
C LEU A 237 -2.03 -2.51 -20.90
N ARG A 238 -2.25 -3.49 -21.78
CA ARG A 238 -3.51 -3.66 -22.52
C ARG A 238 -4.41 -4.63 -21.77
N GLU A 239 -5.58 -4.16 -21.39
CA GLU A 239 -6.60 -5.01 -20.79
C GLU A 239 -7.44 -5.69 -21.87
N SER A 240 -7.95 -6.89 -21.56
CA SER A 240 -8.88 -7.65 -22.39
C SER A 240 -10.04 -8.20 -21.57
N GLY A 241 -11.01 -8.83 -22.21
CA GLY A 241 -12.10 -9.54 -21.54
C GLY A 241 -11.59 -10.67 -20.64
N VAL A 242 -12.44 -11.17 -19.78
CA VAL A 242 -12.13 -12.31 -18.90
C VAL A 242 -13.17 -13.40 -19.05
N ALA A 243 -12.73 -14.65 -18.97
CA ALA A 243 -13.58 -15.82 -18.79
C ALA A 243 -13.35 -16.40 -17.39
N VAL A 244 -14.43 -16.67 -16.68
CA VAL A 244 -14.39 -17.24 -15.34
C VAL A 244 -15.03 -18.62 -15.36
N THR A 245 -14.33 -19.59 -14.79
CA THR A 245 -14.77 -20.97 -14.70
C THR A 245 -14.83 -21.39 -13.24
N GLN A 246 -15.95 -21.91 -12.81
CA GLN A 246 -16.08 -22.58 -11.53
C GLN A 246 -15.26 -23.88 -11.54
N SER A 247 -14.38 -24.05 -10.55
CA SER A 247 -13.51 -25.22 -10.45
C SER A 247 -14.07 -26.27 -9.48
N THR A 248 -14.26 -25.91 -8.22
CA THR A 248 -14.67 -26.85 -7.17
C THR A 248 -15.75 -26.22 -6.29
N ALA A 249 -16.75 -27.01 -5.93
CA ALA A 249 -17.73 -26.67 -4.90
C ALA A 249 -17.75 -27.78 -3.85
N ALA A 250 -17.62 -27.44 -2.58
CA ALA A 250 -17.57 -28.41 -1.48
C ALA A 250 -18.15 -27.82 -0.17
N PRO A 251 -18.72 -28.67 0.69
CA PRO A 251 -19.06 -28.25 2.05
C PRO A 251 -17.84 -27.71 2.79
N ALA A 252 -18.03 -26.65 3.55
CA ALA A 252 -17.00 -26.01 4.33
C ALA A 252 -17.50 -25.66 5.74
N THR A 253 -16.62 -25.13 6.56
CA THR A 253 -16.98 -24.59 7.88
C THR A 253 -16.77 -23.07 7.85
N ALA A 254 -17.57 -22.31 8.58
CA ALA A 254 -17.35 -20.87 8.71
C ALA A 254 -16.00 -20.56 9.38
N PRO A 255 -15.30 -19.47 9.00
CA PRO A 255 -14.12 -19.02 9.73
C PRO A 255 -14.54 -18.56 11.13
N ARG A 256 -13.65 -18.76 12.10
CA ARG A 256 -13.89 -18.38 13.51
C ARG A 256 -12.92 -17.29 13.98
N SER A 257 -12.16 -16.72 13.06
CA SER A 257 -11.11 -15.75 13.37
C SER A 257 -10.64 -15.05 12.11
N LEU A 258 -9.91 -13.94 12.28
CA LEU A 258 -9.27 -13.25 11.18
C LEU A 258 -8.20 -14.11 10.50
N ALA A 259 -7.42 -14.86 11.29
CA ALA A 259 -6.46 -15.84 10.76
C ALA A 259 -7.15 -16.94 9.94
N GLY A 260 -8.34 -17.38 10.38
CA GLY A 260 -9.18 -18.31 9.61
C GLY A 260 -9.62 -17.73 8.26
N ARG A 261 -9.90 -16.43 8.19
CA ARG A 261 -10.20 -15.70 6.93
C ARG A 261 -8.95 -15.57 6.06
N ALA A 262 -7.83 -15.15 6.62
CA ALA A 262 -6.56 -15.07 5.91
C ALA A 262 -6.11 -16.43 5.34
N ALA A 263 -6.42 -17.54 6.04
CA ALA A 263 -6.13 -18.89 5.57
C ALA A 263 -6.95 -19.31 4.34
N ARG A 264 -8.11 -18.68 4.10
CA ARG A 264 -9.00 -18.97 2.97
C ARG A 264 -8.59 -18.24 1.68
N ILE A 265 -7.75 -17.22 1.76
CA ILE A 265 -7.23 -16.53 0.59
C ILE A 265 -6.49 -17.56 -0.28
N PRO A 266 -6.88 -17.73 -1.55
CA PRO A 266 -6.25 -18.67 -2.47
C PRO A 266 -4.76 -18.35 -2.68
N ARG A 267 -3.99 -19.38 -3.05
CA ARG A 267 -2.56 -19.28 -3.38
C ARG A 267 -2.29 -19.99 -4.71
N PRO A 268 -2.82 -19.45 -5.80
CA PRO A 268 -2.52 -20.03 -7.10
C PRO A 268 -1.05 -19.82 -7.45
N SER A 269 -0.53 -20.71 -8.30
CA SER A 269 0.74 -20.52 -8.99
C SER A 269 0.49 -20.17 -10.45
N ALA A 270 1.51 -19.62 -11.12
CA ALA A 270 1.40 -19.21 -12.51
C ALA A 270 0.86 -20.35 -13.41
N GLY A 271 -0.22 -20.05 -14.14
CA GLY A 271 -0.88 -20.99 -15.04
C GLY A 271 -1.72 -22.09 -14.38
N THR A 272 -1.75 -22.18 -13.05
CA THR A 272 -2.51 -23.21 -12.30
C THR A 272 -3.16 -22.65 -11.05
N GLY A 273 -4.31 -23.22 -10.68
CA GLY A 273 -5.02 -22.87 -9.46
C GLY A 273 -6.07 -21.78 -9.66
N GLU A 274 -6.84 -21.56 -8.62
CA GLU A 274 -7.96 -20.65 -8.57
C GLU A 274 -7.54 -19.36 -7.86
N GLN A 275 -7.97 -18.23 -8.40
CA GLN A 275 -7.68 -16.91 -7.85
C GLN A 275 -8.75 -16.42 -6.89
N ILE A 276 -9.97 -16.97 -6.97
CA ILE A 276 -11.13 -16.50 -6.24
C ILE A 276 -11.75 -17.69 -5.49
N ARG A 277 -12.09 -17.47 -4.24
CA ARG A 277 -12.91 -18.36 -3.42
C ARG A 277 -14.11 -17.61 -2.89
N ILE A 278 -15.30 -18.23 -2.95
CA ILE A 278 -16.55 -17.69 -2.41
C ILE A 278 -17.14 -18.70 -1.45
N ASP A 279 -17.30 -18.32 -0.20
CA ASP A 279 -18.00 -19.09 0.82
C ASP A 279 -19.43 -18.54 0.95
N ARG A 280 -20.44 -19.40 0.66
CA ARG A 280 -21.86 -19.10 0.78
C ARG A 280 -22.38 -19.63 2.10
N TYR A 281 -23.00 -18.78 2.88
CA TYR A 281 -23.65 -19.08 4.16
C TYR A 281 -25.14 -19.13 3.99
N SER A 282 -25.75 -20.30 4.14
CA SER A 282 -27.19 -20.51 4.05
C SER A 282 -27.76 -20.85 5.41
N THR A 283 -28.69 -20.03 5.88
CA THR A 283 -29.42 -20.22 7.13
C THR A 283 -30.90 -20.31 6.79
N PRO A 284 -31.63 -21.39 7.16
CA PRO A 284 -33.05 -21.52 6.87
C PRO A 284 -33.87 -20.29 7.29
N GLY A 285 -34.61 -19.73 6.36
CA GLY A 285 -35.45 -18.56 6.59
C GLY A 285 -34.72 -17.20 6.57
N GLN A 286 -33.46 -17.19 6.22
CA GLN A 286 -32.68 -15.96 6.03
C GLN A 286 -32.09 -15.89 4.60
N PRO A 287 -31.82 -14.68 4.09
CA PRO A 287 -31.06 -14.54 2.84
C PRO A 287 -29.68 -15.16 2.96
N ASP A 288 -29.18 -15.71 1.86
CA ASP A 288 -27.80 -16.15 1.77
C ASP A 288 -26.84 -14.97 1.91
N ARG A 289 -25.70 -15.21 2.59
CA ARG A 289 -24.60 -14.26 2.77
C ARG A 289 -23.33 -14.86 2.18
N PHE A 290 -22.39 -14.01 1.79
CA PHE A 290 -21.22 -14.47 1.07
C PHE A 290 -19.95 -13.83 1.61
N GLU A 291 -18.88 -14.61 1.74
CA GLU A 291 -17.52 -14.11 1.91
C GLU A 291 -16.70 -14.43 0.66
N VAL A 292 -16.10 -13.42 0.04
CA VAL A 292 -15.30 -13.51 -1.18
C VAL A 292 -13.84 -13.31 -0.81
N TYR A 293 -12.98 -14.26 -1.17
CA TYR A 293 -11.55 -14.25 -0.89
C TYR A 293 -10.77 -14.16 -2.20
N VAL A 294 -9.87 -13.19 -2.30
CA VAL A 294 -9.17 -12.84 -3.54
C VAL A 294 -7.66 -12.99 -3.35
N ALA A 295 -7.02 -13.73 -4.26
CA ALA A 295 -5.59 -13.99 -4.26
C ALA A 295 -4.76 -12.72 -4.56
N GLY A 296 -3.48 -12.74 -4.17
CA GLY A 296 -2.50 -11.74 -4.58
C GLY A 296 -2.00 -11.93 -6.02
N THR A 297 -1.08 -11.06 -6.45
CA THR A 297 -0.45 -11.09 -7.78
C THR A 297 0.18 -12.45 -8.06
N ILE A 298 -0.05 -12.97 -9.24
CA ILE A 298 0.48 -14.25 -9.73
C ILE A 298 1.58 -14.00 -10.75
N ASP A 299 1.35 -13.06 -11.67
CA ASP A 299 2.30 -12.67 -12.68
C ASP A 299 2.71 -11.20 -12.52
N PHE A 300 4.01 -10.95 -12.45
CA PHE A 300 4.57 -9.59 -12.39
C PHE A 300 4.81 -8.99 -13.77
N GLY A 301 4.35 -9.65 -14.86
CA GLY A 301 4.42 -9.17 -16.22
C GLY A 301 3.57 -7.92 -16.46
N VAL A 302 4.08 -7.03 -17.34
CA VAL A 302 3.39 -5.83 -17.84
C VAL A 302 2.85 -6.03 -19.26
N VAL A 303 3.17 -7.15 -19.88
CA VAL A 303 2.56 -7.62 -21.12
C VAL A 303 1.45 -8.56 -20.71
N SER A 304 0.20 -8.19 -21.01
CA SER A 304 -0.96 -8.99 -20.65
C SER A 304 -0.91 -10.35 -21.34
N ASP A 305 -0.91 -11.39 -20.54
CA ASP A 305 -1.05 -12.78 -20.97
C ASP A 305 -2.40 -13.33 -20.48
N GLU A 306 -2.58 -14.64 -20.45
CA GLU A 306 -3.82 -15.29 -19.99
C GLU A 306 -4.16 -15.01 -18.52
N GLU A 307 -3.18 -14.64 -17.68
CA GLU A 307 -3.35 -14.42 -16.24
C GLU A 307 -3.84 -12.99 -15.94
N PRO A 308 -5.06 -12.80 -15.37
CA PRO A 308 -5.54 -11.46 -15.02
C PRO A 308 -5.03 -10.93 -13.68
N TRP A 309 -4.35 -11.76 -12.84
CA TRP A 309 -3.68 -11.31 -11.61
C TRP A 309 -2.24 -10.91 -11.90
N ASP A 310 -2.08 -9.87 -12.73
CA ASP A 310 -0.80 -9.36 -13.22
C ASP A 310 -0.61 -7.86 -12.91
N MET A 311 0.56 -7.32 -13.28
CA MET A 311 0.86 -5.89 -13.09
C MET A 311 0.01 -4.99 -14.00
N THR A 312 -0.48 -5.48 -15.14
CA THR A 312 -1.41 -4.73 -15.99
C THR A 312 -2.69 -4.39 -15.23
N SER A 313 -3.33 -5.40 -14.63
CA SER A 313 -4.55 -5.21 -13.82
C SER A 313 -4.28 -4.39 -12.54
N ASN A 314 -3.10 -4.55 -11.92
CA ASN A 314 -2.73 -3.75 -10.75
C ASN A 314 -2.70 -2.25 -11.09
N ILE A 315 -1.93 -1.86 -12.08
CA ILE A 315 -1.73 -0.46 -12.45
C ILE A 315 -3.03 0.14 -13.00
N THR A 316 -3.77 -0.63 -13.81
CA THR A 316 -5.07 -0.20 -14.34
C THR A 316 -6.10 -0.02 -13.22
N GLY A 317 -6.09 -0.87 -12.19
CA GLY A 317 -6.93 -0.75 -11.01
C GLY A 317 -6.61 0.48 -10.16
N ILE A 318 -5.33 0.80 -9.93
CA ILE A 318 -4.88 2.03 -9.25
C ILE A 318 -5.30 3.26 -10.04
N ALA A 319 -5.27 3.20 -11.37
CA ALA A 319 -5.73 4.27 -12.26
C ALA A 319 -7.26 4.48 -12.20
N GLY A 320 -8.01 3.66 -11.49
CA GLY A 320 -9.47 3.72 -11.47
C GLY A 320 -10.12 3.31 -12.80
N MET A 321 -9.37 2.64 -13.68
CA MET A 321 -9.83 2.20 -15.00
C MET A 321 -10.34 0.74 -14.92
N PRO A 322 -11.22 0.32 -15.86
CA PRO A 322 -11.64 -1.08 -15.94
C PRO A 322 -10.46 -2.03 -16.09
N ALA A 323 -10.32 -2.98 -15.16
CA ALA A 323 -9.24 -3.93 -15.09
C ALA A 323 -9.76 -5.38 -15.07
N ALA A 324 -8.98 -6.33 -15.59
CA ALA A 324 -9.39 -7.71 -15.77
C ALA A 324 -9.64 -8.43 -14.44
N SER A 325 -8.81 -8.24 -13.42
CA SER A 325 -8.99 -8.94 -12.14
C SER A 325 -10.24 -8.52 -11.36
N PRO A 326 -10.60 -7.22 -11.20
CA PRO A 326 -11.91 -6.85 -10.65
C PRO A 326 -13.09 -7.37 -11.47
N ALA A 327 -13.01 -7.32 -12.80
CA ALA A 327 -14.04 -7.85 -13.68
C ALA A 327 -14.25 -9.36 -13.46
N ALA A 328 -13.16 -10.12 -13.31
CA ALA A 328 -13.23 -11.55 -13.02
C ALA A 328 -13.86 -11.85 -11.64
N VAL A 329 -13.57 -11.04 -10.62
CA VAL A 329 -14.23 -11.21 -9.30
C VAL A 329 -15.72 -10.94 -9.41
N MET A 330 -16.13 -9.88 -10.08
CA MET A 330 -17.56 -9.57 -10.28
C MET A 330 -18.28 -10.65 -11.08
N GLU A 331 -17.64 -11.22 -12.09
CA GLU A 331 -18.18 -12.36 -12.84
C GLU A 331 -18.30 -13.62 -11.98
N ALA A 332 -17.29 -13.96 -11.15
CA ALA A 332 -17.39 -15.05 -10.20
C ALA A 332 -18.51 -14.86 -9.18
N MET A 333 -18.69 -13.62 -8.70
CA MET A 333 -19.76 -13.27 -7.78
C MET A 333 -21.14 -13.46 -8.45
N ALA A 334 -21.30 -13.06 -9.72
CA ALA A 334 -22.52 -13.29 -10.48
C ALA A 334 -22.81 -14.78 -10.67
N GLN A 335 -21.81 -15.59 -11.00
CA GLN A 335 -21.94 -17.05 -11.13
C GLN A 335 -22.28 -17.73 -9.79
N ALA A 336 -21.81 -17.18 -8.66
CA ALA A 336 -22.19 -17.62 -7.32
C ALA A 336 -23.64 -17.23 -6.91
N GLY A 337 -24.33 -16.46 -7.75
CA GLY A 337 -25.68 -15.96 -7.46
C GLY A 337 -25.72 -14.73 -6.55
N ILE A 338 -24.61 -14.01 -6.38
CA ILE A 338 -24.53 -12.77 -5.62
C ILE A 338 -25.21 -11.66 -6.43
N THR A 339 -26.15 -10.97 -5.79
CA THR A 339 -26.90 -9.84 -6.37
C THR A 339 -26.56 -8.54 -5.63
N ALA A 340 -27.06 -7.42 -6.11
CA ALA A 340 -26.87 -6.12 -5.46
C ALA A 340 -27.40 -6.07 -4.00
N THR A 341 -28.33 -6.94 -3.63
CA THR A 341 -28.90 -6.99 -2.27
C THR A 341 -28.29 -8.06 -1.39
N SER A 342 -27.50 -8.97 -1.96
CA SER A 342 -26.83 -10.03 -1.21
C SER A 342 -25.77 -9.45 -0.27
N PRO A 343 -25.82 -9.72 1.05
CA PRO A 343 -24.76 -9.28 1.96
C PRO A 343 -23.44 -9.96 1.63
N VAL A 344 -22.37 -9.16 1.45
CA VAL A 344 -21.03 -9.64 1.06
C VAL A 344 -19.95 -9.07 1.97
N VAL A 345 -19.04 -9.92 2.43
CA VAL A 345 -17.74 -9.52 2.99
C VAL A 345 -16.67 -9.81 1.95
N LEU A 346 -15.80 -8.84 1.69
CA LEU A 346 -14.71 -8.94 0.75
C LEU A 346 -13.38 -9.03 1.50
N THR A 347 -12.57 -10.03 1.18
CA THR A 347 -11.25 -10.24 1.80
C THR A 347 -10.20 -10.48 0.72
N GLY A 348 -9.10 -9.73 0.76
CA GLY A 348 -8.05 -9.88 -0.25
C GLY A 348 -6.65 -9.63 0.29
N TYR A 349 -5.66 -10.22 -0.39
CA TYR A 349 -4.25 -10.06 -0.10
C TYR A 349 -3.53 -9.42 -1.29
N SER A 350 -2.63 -8.44 -1.01
CA SER A 350 -1.85 -7.78 -2.07
C SER A 350 -2.76 -7.21 -3.16
N GLN A 351 -2.55 -7.55 -4.44
CA GLN A 351 -3.46 -7.21 -5.54
C GLN A 351 -4.91 -7.61 -5.24
N GLY A 352 -5.14 -8.77 -4.61
CA GLY A 352 -6.49 -9.19 -4.26
C GLY A 352 -7.19 -8.26 -3.28
N GLY A 353 -6.43 -7.59 -2.40
CA GLY A 353 -6.96 -6.54 -1.53
C GLY A 353 -7.31 -5.26 -2.30
N LEU A 354 -6.51 -4.85 -3.27
CA LEU A 354 -6.84 -3.77 -4.21
C LEU A 354 -8.10 -4.12 -5.01
N VAL A 355 -8.18 -5.33 -5.55
CA VAL A 355 -9.35 -5.82 -6.31
C VAL A 355 -10.61 -5.81 -5.44
N ALA A 356 -10.52 -6.32 -4.20
CA ALA A 356 -11.61 -6.30 -3.24
C ALA A 356 -12.08 -4.86 -2.93
N ALA A 357 -11.13 -3.92 -2.77
CA ALA A 357 -11.43 -2.50 -2.59
C ALA A 357 -12.15 -1.89 -3.80
N VAL A 358 -11.68 -2.18 -5.03
CA VAL A 358 -12.32 -1.72 -6.27
C VAL A 358 -13.75 -2.28 -6.38
N VAL A 359 -13.97 -3.55 -6.05
CA VAL A 359 -15.34 -4.14 -6.04
C VAL A 359 -16.21 -3.49 -4.97
N ALA A 360 -15.69 -3.25 -3.76
CA ALA A 360 -16.43 -2.56 -2.70
C ALA A 360 -16.80 -1.12 -3.09
N SER A 361 -15.86 -0.40 -3.74
CA SER A 361 -16.07 0.99 -4.17
C SER A 361 -17.06 1.15 -5.30
N SER A 362 -17.33 0.08 -6.05
CA SER A 362 -18.27 0.12 -7.20
C SER A 362 -19.70 0.48 -6.81
N GLY A 363 -20.10 0.26 -5.55
CA GLY A 363 -21.47 0.44 -5.07
C GLY A 363 -22.49 -0.58 -5.63
N ASN A 364 -22.03 -1.55 -6.41
CA ASN A 364 -22.91 -2.54 -7.06
C ASN A 364 -23.35 -3.66 -6.11
N TYR A 365 -22.78 -3.75 -4.92
CA TYR A 365 -23.00 -4.85 -3.97
C TYR A 365 -23.29 -4.33 -2.57
N ASN A 366 -24.06 -5.09 -1.80
CA ASN A 366 -24.32 -4.82 -0.39
C ASN A 366 -23.11 -5.26 0.47
N THR A 367 -22.00 -4.53 0.34
CA THR A 367 -20.76 -4.82 1.05
C THR A 367 -20.90 -4.51 2.54
N GLN A 368 -20.73 -5.52 3.38
CA GLN A 368 -20.85 -5.42 4.84
C GLN A 368 -19.51 -5.16 5.54
N ALA A 369 -18.41 -5.57 4.93
CA ALA A 369 -17.07 -5.26 5.38
C ALA A 369 -16.02 -5.52 4.27
N LEU A 370 -14.90 -4.83 4.35
CA LEU A 370 -13.71 -5.04 3.55
C LEU A 370 -12.53 -5.37 4.47
N VAL A 371 -11.84 -6.47 4.19
CA VAL A 371 -10.62 -6.87 4.91
C VAL A 371 -9.47 -6.97 3.90
N THR A 372 -8.39 -6.24 4.14
CA THR A 372 -7.22 -6.28 3.27
C THR A 372 -5.94 -6.64 4.03
N PHE A 373 -5.09 -7.42 3.39
CA PHE A 373 -3.77 -7.81 3.89
C PHE A 373 -2.71 -7.35 2.89
N GLY A 374 -1.83 -6.44 3.27
CA GLY A 374 -0.73 -5.98 2.44
C GLY A 374 -1.15 -5.34 1.12
N ALA A 375 -2.30 -4.71 1.05
CA ALA A 375 -2.87 -4.21 -0.20
C ALA A 375 -2.46 -2.75 -0.50
N PRO A 376 -2.12 -2.42 -1.75
CA PRO A 376 -1.89 -1.04 -2.19
C PRO A 376 -3.23 -0.34 -2.52
N SER A 377 -4.20 -0.37 -1.59
CA SER A 377 -5.57 0.09 -1.82
C SER A 377 -5.83 1.55 -1.45
N GLY A 378 -4.80 2.29 -1.02
CA GLY A 378 -4.94 3.68 -0.58
C GLY A 378 -5.69 4.62 -1.54
N PRO A 379 -5.49 4.56 -2.87
CA PRO A 379 -6.20 5.43 -3.81
C PRO A 379 -7.69 5.12 -3.97
N VAL A 380 -8.14 3.94 -3.55
CA VAL A 380 -9.52 3.51 -3.75
C VAL A 380 -10.43 4.08 -2.67
N GLN A 381 -11.33 4.95 -3.06
CA GLN A 381 -12.30 5.55 -2.15
C GLN A 381 -13.41 4.57 -1.80
N ILE A 382 -13.42 4.09 -0.56
CA ILE A 382 -14.46 3.19 -0.07
C ILE A 382 -15.65 4.03 0.44
N PRO A 383 -16.88 3.71 0.01
CA PRO A 383 -18.09 4.41 0.47
C PRO A 383 -18.19 4.44 2.01
N SER A 384 -18.61 5.59 2.54
CA SER A 384 -18.85 5.73 3.98
C SER A 384 -19.93 4.73 4.44
N GLY A 385 -19.67 4.06 5.55
CA GLY A 385 -20.57 3.02 6.07
C GLY A 385 -20.12 1.58 5.78
N ILE A 386 -19.13 1.35 4.93
CA ILE A 386 -18.48 0.05 4.79
C ILE A 386 -17.31 -0.02 5.78
N PRO A 387 -17.36 -0.88 6.83
CA PRO A 387 -16.23 -1.09 7.72
C PRO A 387 -15.03 -1.64 6.95
N VAL A 388 -13.87 -1.04 7.14
CA VAL A 388 -12.61 -1.48 6.52
C VAL A 388 -11.64 -1.88 7.61
N LEU A 389 -11.06 -3.08 7.50
CA LEU A 389 -9.93 -3.54 8.29
C LEU A 389 -8.73 -3.72 7.35
N ALA A 390 -7.77 -2.81 7.43
CA ALA A 390 -6.54 -2.86 6.66
C ALA A 390 -5.38 -3.35 7.53
N VAL A 391 -4.80 -4.50 7.19
CA VAL A 391 -3.64 -5.08 7.87
C VAL A 391 -2.41 -4.91 6.99
N ARG A 392 -1.38 -4.27 7.52
CA ARG A 392 -0.12 -4.06 6.78
C ARG A 392 1.10 -4.16 7.70
N HIS A 393 2.26 -4.47 7.12
CA HIS A 393 3.53 -4.42 7.82
C HIS A 393 4.23 -3.09 7.52
N THR A 394 4.85 -2.48 8.53
CA THR A 394 5.57 -1.20 8.36
C THR A 394 6.86 -1.35 7.57
N ASP A 395 7.36 -2.57 7.48
CA ASP A 395 8.51 -3.02 6.71
C ASP A 395 8.11 -3.74 5.40
N ASP A 396 6.85 -3.63 4.98
CA ASP A 396 6.35 -4.09 3.67
C ASP A 396 6.16 -2.92 2.71
N ILE A 397 6.95 -2.89 1.65
CA ILE A 397 6.92 -1.82 0.65
C ILE A 397 5.65 -1.88 -0.24
N VAL A 398 5.02 -3.05 -0.42
CA VAL A 398 3.91 -3.21 -1.37
C VAL A 398 2.68 -2.38 -1.01
N PRO A 399 2.14 -2.40 0.24
CA PRO A 399 1.05 -1.50 0.60
C PRO A 399 1.44 -0.01 0.53
N ALA A 400 2.74 0.33 0.69
CA ALA A 400 3.21 1.70 0.57
C ALA A 400 3.08 2.25 -0.85
N LEU A 401 3.08 1.39 -1.88
CA LEU A 401 2.86 1.78 -3.28
C LEU A 401 1.45 2.34 -3.54
N GLY A 402 0.50 2.08 -2.66
CA GLY A 402 -0.82 2.70 -2.68
C GLY A 402 -0.87 4.09 -2.04
N GLY A 403 0.24 4.61 -1.51
CA GLY A 403 0.23 5.87 -0.76
C GLY A 403 -0.50 5.74 0.59
N TYR A 404 -1.13 6.83 1.04
CA TYR A 404 -1.95 6.84 2.25
C TYR A 404 -3.38 6.42 1.95
N ASP A 405 -4.05 5.82 2.96
CA ASP A 405 -5.47 5.51 2.84
C ASP A 405 -6.31 6.79 2.79
N THR A 406 -7.17 6.88 1.79
CA THR A 406 -8.12 8.01 1.64
C THR A 406 -9.37 7.83 2.48
N SER A 407 -9.62 6.63 3.02
CA SER A 407 -10.76 6.33 3.90
C SER A 407 -10.45 6.69 5.35
N THR A 408 -11.08 7.72 5.88
CA THR A 408 -10.97 8.16 7.29
C THR A 408 -11.59 7.20 8.30
N GLN A 409 -12.33 6.20 7.84
CA GLN A 409 -13.04 5.22 8.69
C GLN A 409 -12.36 3.85 8.72
N ALA A 410 -11.25 3.67 7.99
CA ALA A 410 -10.51 2.42 8.00
C ALA A 410 -9.86 2.18 9.37
N LEU A 411 -10.07 0.98 9.92
CA LEU A 411 -9.29 0.48 11.03
C LEU A 411 -8.01 -0.13 10.45
N VAL A 412 -6.88 0.53 10.71
CA VAL A 412 -5.58 0.11 10.19
C VAL A 412 -4.81 -0.57 11.32
N VAL A 413 -4.31 -1.78 11.03
CA VAL A 413 -3.43 -2.51 11.94
C VAL A 413 -2.07 -2.63 11.28
N GLU A 414 -1.06 -2.10 11.95
CA GLU A 414 0.33 -2.13 11.51
C GLU A 414 1.18 -3.01 12.43
N ARG A 415 2.17 -3.66 11.85
CA ARG A 415 3.18 -4.44 12.56
C ARG A 415 4.52 -4.29 11.87
N GLU A 416 5.57 -4.06 12.63
CA GLU A 416 6.95 -4.25 12.16
C GLU A 416 7.32 -5.72 12.30
N LEU A 417 7.52 -6.41 11.18
CA LEU A 417 7.72 -7.87 11.17
C LEU A 417 9.15 -8.23 11.60
N PHE A 418 10.15 -7.48 11.09
CA PHE A 418 11.56 -7.76 11.31
C PHE A 418 12.21 -6.89 12.40
N ALA A 419 11.41 -6.37 13.35
CA ALA A 419 11.94 -5.59 14.47
C ALA A 419 13.02 -6.36 15.23
N GLY A 420 14.28 -5.94 15.09
CA GLY A 420 15.42 -6.53 15.80
C GLY A 420 15.83 -7.94 15.34
N VAL A 421 15.32 -8.42 14.20
CA VAL A 421 15.75 -9.68 13.57
C VAL A 421 16.22 -9.44 12.14
N PRO A 422 17.16 -10.25 11.62
CA PRO A 422 17.64 -10.09 10.25
C PRO A 422 16.52 -10.34 9.23
N VAL A 423 16.52 -9.53 8.16
CA VAL A 423 15.63 -9.72 7.01
C VAL A 423 16.09 -10.96 6.22
N PRO A 424 15.19 -11.90 5.85
CA PRO A 424 15.56 -13.07 5.04
C PRO A 424 16.07 -12.66 3.66
N SER A 425 17.29 -13.08 3.29
CA SER A 425 17.95 -12.66 2.04
C SER A 425 17.46 -13.36 0.77
N GLU A 426 16.72 -14.45 0.90
CA GLU A 426 16.30 -15.27 -0.25
C GLU A 426 15.05 -14.73 -0.98
N GLU A 427 14.32 -13.83 -0.36
CA GLU A 427 13.04 -13.30 -0.86
C GLU A 427 13.17 -11.82 -1.25
N ALA A 428 12.58 -11.43 -2.38
CA ALA A 428 12.60 -10.04 -2.84
C ALA A 428 11.76 -9.12 -1.91
N PHE A 429 10.64 -9.62 -1.39
CA PHE A 429 9.71 -8.90 -0.52
C PHE A 429 9.33 -9.78 0.68
N PRO A 430 10.24 -10.00 1.63
CA PRO A 430 10.02 -10.96 2.72
C PRO A 430 8.87 -10.56 3.63
N ALA A 431 8.72 -9.27 3.97
CA ALA A 431 7.62 -8.79 4.80
C ALA A 431 6.25 -8.89 4.11
N HIS A 432 6.24 -9.00 2.77
CA HIS A 432 5.01 -9.10 1.98
C HIS A 432 4.41 -10.50 1.95
N GLN A 433 5.09 -11.53 2.43
CA GLN A 433 4.62 -12.91 2.29
C GLN A 433 3.32 -13.17 3.06
N LEU A 434 2.33 -13.79 2.40
CA LEU A 434 1.01 -14.09 3.00
C LEU A 434 1.11 -14.90 4.31
N ARG A 435 2.15 -15.74 4.47
CA ARG A 435 2.38 -16.48 5.73
C ARG A 435 2.50 -15.55 6.92
N HIS A 436 3.21 -14.42 6.77
CA HIS A 436 3.41 -13.44 7.84
C HIS A 436 2.13 -12.63 8.12
N TYR A 437 1.34 -12.35 7.10
CA TYR A 437 0.01 -11.76 7.30
C TYR A 437 -0.94 -12.69 8.05
N ARG A 438 -0.84 -14.01 7.86
CA ARG A 438 -1.58 -15.01 8.66
C ARG A 438 -1.14 -15.03 10.12
N GLU A 439 0.16 -14.92 10.38
CA GLU A 439 0.70 -14.77 11.73
C GLU A 439 0.19 -13.48 12.39
N THR A 440 0.25 -12.36 11.68
CA THR A 440 -0.28 -11.07 12.16
C THR A 440 -1.78 -11.14 12.41
N ALA A 441 -2.55 -11.80 11.55
CA ALA A 441 -3.97 -12.04 11.79
C ALA A 441 -4.23 -12.83 13.08
N SER A 442 -3.38 -13.81 13.41
CA SER A 442 -3.47 -14.55 14.67
C SER A 442 -3.18 -13.68 15.90
N LEU A 443 -2.26 -12.72 15.78
CA LEU A 443 -2.00 -11.74 16.84
C LEU A 443 -3.18 -10.77 17.01
N ILE A 444 -3.81 -10.36 15.91
CA ILE A 444 -5.02 -9.52 15.92
C ILE A 444 -6.17 -10.26 16.60
N ASP A 445 -6.34 -11.57 16.35
CA ASP A 445 -7.35 -12.39 17.00
C ASP A 445 -7.16 -12.43 18.53
N ALA A 446 -5.93 -12.32 19.02
CA ALA A 446 -5.59 -12.28 20.43
C ALA A 446 -5.65 -10.86 21.06
N ALA A 447 -5.71 -9.83 20.23
CA ALA A 447 -5.68 -8.43 20.70
C ALA A 447 -6.91 -8.05 21.53
N GLN A 448 -6.72 -7.11 22.46
CA GLN A 448 -7.76 -6.67 23.39
C GLN A 448 -8.34 -5.27 23.04
N SER A 449 -7.87 -4.60 21.96
CA SER A 449 -8.41 -3.31 21.53
C SER A 449 -9.94 -3.40 21.34
N PRO A 450 -10.72 -2.51 21.96
CA PRO A 450 -12.18 -2.51 21.83
C PRO A 450 -12.67 -2.40 20.38
N GLU A 451 -11.99 -1.60 19.54
CA GLU A 451 -12.30 -1.36 18.14
C GLU A 451 -12.06 -2.62 17.31
N LEU A 452 -10.90 -3.27 17.48
CA LEU A 452 -10.61 -4.56 16.86
C LEU A 452 -11.64 -5.62 17.25
N ARG A 453 -11.93 -5.71 18.55
CA ARG A 453 -12.94 -6.65 19.07
C ARG A 453 -14.32 -6.39 18.49
N ALA A 454 -14.70 -5.13 18.29
CA ALA A 454 -15.98 -4.79 17.64
C ALA A 454 -15.99 -5.24 16.19
N THR A 455 -14.91 -4.98 15.43
CA THR A 455 -14.78 -5.40 14.04
C THR A 455 -14.77 -6.91 13.90
N LEU A 456 -14.00 -7.62 14.73
CA LEU A 456 -13.93 -9.08 14.70
C LEU A 456 -15.30 -9.71 15.05
N ARG A 457 -16.00 -9.19 16.05
CA ARG A 457 -17.39 -9.65 16.36
C ARG A 457 -18.33 -9.46 15.18
N HIS A 458 -18.28 -8.31 14.50
CA HIS A 458 -19.10 -8.06 13.31
C HIS A 458 -18.84 -9.10 12.22
N LEU A 459 -17.59 -9.43 11.96
CA LEU A 459 -17.20 -10.46 11.00
C LEU A 459 -17.66 -11.87 11.43
N ASP A 460 -17.60 -12.20 12.72
CA ASP A 460 -18.01 -13.49 13.25
C ASP A 460 -19.54 -13.63 13.25
N GLU A 461 -20.26 -12.57 13.59
CA GLU A 461 -21.72 -12.50 13.47
C GLU A 461 -22.18 -12.68 12.02
N PHE A 462 -21.46 -12.03 11.08
CA PHE A 462 -21.71 -12.21 9.65
C PHE A 462 -21.55 -13.67 9.23
N ALA A 463 -20.53 -14.37 9.71
CA ALA A 463 -20.31 -15.79 9.43
C ALA A 463 -21.26 -16.75 10.20
N GLY A 464 -22.16 -16.21 11.02
CA GLY A 464 -23.10 -16.98 11.83
C GLY A 464 -22.51 -17.60 13.10
N GLN A 465 -21.36 -17.04 13.58
CA GLN A 465 -20.68 -17.50 14.81
C GLN A 465 -21.06 -16.68 16.07
N GLY A 466 -21.85 -15.61 15.92
CA GLY A 466 -22.15 -14.65 16.98
C GLY A 466 -23.13 -15.11 18.08
N ALA A 467 -23.59 -16.34 18.07
CA ALA A 467 -24.39 -16.89 19.15
C ALA A 467 -23.47 -17.29 20.31
N GLY A 468 -23.33 -16.40 21.31
CA GLY A 468 -22.68 -16.74 22.59
C GLY A 468 -23.33 -17.95 23.27
N PRO A 469 -22.68 -18.55 24.31
CA PRO A 469 -23.14 -19.77 24.97
C PRO A 469 -24.57 -19.71 25.51
N ALA A 470 -25.18 -18.54 25.67
CA ALA A 470 -26.58 -18.38 26.09
C ALA A 470 -27.60 -18.63 24.97
N ALA A 471 -27.23 -18.50 23.68
CA ALA A 471 -28.11 -18.74 22.55
C ALA A 471 -28.15 -20.23 22.12
N SER A 472 -27.16 -21.02 22.55
CA SER A 472 -27.12 -22.47 22.29
C SER A 472 -28.17 -23.29 23.09
N ALA A 473 -28.89 -22.66 24.01
CA ALA A 473 -29.92 -23.33 24.81
C ALA A 473 -31.29 -23.43 24.11
N SER A 474 -31.49 -22.75 22.95
CA SER A 474 -32.70 -22.91 22.15
C SER A 474 -32.49 -24.09 21.18
N MET A 475 -33.12 -25.20 21.43
CA MET A 475 -33.09 -26.44 20.62
C MET A 475 -33.64 -26.30 19.20
N ASN A 476 -33.83 -25.09 18.70
CA ASN A 476 -34.40 -24.79 17.36
C ASN A 476 -33.61 -23.70 16.60
N SER A 477 -32.39 -23.42 16.93
CA SER A 477 -31.58 -22.49 16.11
C SER A 477 -31.20 -23.17 14.79
N ALA A 478 -31.78 -22.69 13.70
CA ALA A 478 -31.49 -23.14 12.35
C ALA A 478 -29.97 -23.09 12.08
N ARG A 479 -29.35 -24.24 11.82
CA ARG A 479 -27.89 -24.34 11.65
C ARG A 479 -27.48 -23.73 10.30
N THR A 480 -26.58 -22.78 10.32
CA THR A 480 -25.96 -22.26 9.10
C THR A 480 -25.12 -23.34 8.43
N THR A 481 -25.34 -23.58 7.16
CA THR A 481 -24.47 -24.42 6.31
C THR A 481 -23.55 -23.51 5.50
N VAL A 482 -22.36 -24.00 5.20
CA VAL A 482 -21.37 -23.27 4.39
C VAL A 482 -20.97 -24.14 3.20
N GLU A 483 -21.07 -23.56 2.01
CA GLU A 483 -20.55 -24.13 0.78
C GLU A 483 -19.44 -23.22 0.25
N SER A 484 -18.30 -23.81 -0.05
CA SER A 484 -17.16 -23.10 -0.60
C SER A 484 -17.01 -23.43 -2.08
N THR A 485 -16.94 -22.40 -2.90
CA THR A 485 -16.73 -22.53 -4.35
C THR A 485 -15.47 -21.78 -4.74
N THR A 486 -14.65 -22.39 -5.58
CA THR A 486 -13.45 -21.76 -6.14
C THR A 486 -13.62 -21.49 -7.63
N TYR A 487 -13.00 -20.41 -8.08
CA TYR A 487 -13.11 -19.95 -9.47
C TYR A 487 -11.74 -19.65 -10.05
N ARG A 488 -11.57 -20.01 -11.32
CA ARG A 488 -10.42 -19.68 -12.12
C ARG A 488 -10.80 -18.68 -13.20
N ALA A 489 -10.04 -17.61 -13.29
CA ALA A 489 -10.18 -16.60 -14.33
C ALA A 489 -9.03 -16.66 -15.32
N ARG A 490 -9.32 -16.34 -16.59
CA ARG A 490 -8.34 -16.16 -17.65
C ARG A 490 -8.75 -14.99 -18.51
N ARG A 491 -7.77 -14.27 -19.06
CA ARG A 491 -8.02 -13.31 -20.12
C ARG A 491 -8.43 -14.02 -21.40
N VAL A 492 -9.38 -13.43 -22.11
CA VAL A 492 -9.82 -13.84 -23.45
C VAL A 492 -9.64 -12.64 -24.36
N GLY A 493 -8.88 -12.82 -25.43
CA GLY A 493 -8.58 -11.81 -26.44
C GLY A 493 -9.11 -12.19 -27.80
#